data_1d0421de80f6eafbe0ccd11353f68b14
#
_entry.id   1d0421de80f6eafbe0ccd11353f68b14
#
_cell.length_a   1.000
_cell.length_b   1.000
_cell.length_c   1.000
_cell.angle_alpha   90.00
_cell.angle_beta   90.00
_cell.angle_gamma   90.00
#
_symmetry.space_group_name_H-M   'P 1'
#
loop_
_entity.id
_entity.type
_entity.pdbx_description
1 polymer ?
#
loop_
_entity_poly.entity_id
_entity_poly.type
_entity_poly.pdbx_seq_one_letter_code
_entity_poly.pdbx_strand_id
1 'polypeptide(L)'
;MAKGILMFLVGAFMFVTPICMNIEFNQNCGGYLKQAADANTVELALERLNLAVKYIEEKGYTSGYTSIIYKTEDENIGYWYQNIKACQKELNDALDCTQLEKSNVLMKVRESLTDNGEKGTVLTVPSGLAKYPHNVLLAILEIVGALLVIIGFCVIKEEL
;
A
#
# COMPACT_ATOMS: atom_id res chain seq x y z
N MET A 1 -4.56 -33.86 -19.10
CA MET A 1 -5.67 -33.00 -18.67
C MET A 1 -5.61 -32.65 -17.18
N ALA A 2 -5.70 -33.58 -16.23
CA ALA A 2 -5.70 -33.27 -14.78
C ALA A 2 -4.47 -32.49 -14.31
N LYS A 3 -3.25 -32.84 -14.78
CA LYS A 3 -2.01 -32.12 -14.43
C LYS A 3 -2.00 -30.71 -14.97
N GLY A 4 -2.44 -30.48 -16.19
CA GLY A 4 -2.53 -29.13 -16.79
C GLY A 4 -3.53 -28.24 -16.05
N ILE A 5 -4.70 -28.80 -15.68
CA ILE A 5 -5.70 -28.06 -14.87
C ILE A 5 -5.13 -27.69 -13.49
N LEU A 6 -4.44 -28.60 -12.81
CA LEU A 6 -3.84 -28.32 -11.51
C LEU A 6 -2.78 -27.21 -11.60
N MET A 7 -1.90 -27.26 -12.59
CA MET A 7 -0.89 -26.23 -12.82
C MET A 7 -1.53 -24.86 -13.10
N PHE A 8 -2.57 -24.82 -13.93
CA PHE A 8 -3.31 -23.62 -14.24
C PHE A 8 -3.95 -23.01 -12.98
N LEU A 9 -4.62 -23.81 -12.16
CA LEU A 9 -5.29 -23.36 -10.94
C LEU A 9 -4.28 -22.83 -9.90
N VAL A 10 -3.16 -23.53 -9.69
CA VAL A 10 -2.10 -23.07 -8.78
C VAL A 10 -1.47 -21.78 -9.27
N GLY A 11 -1.17 -21.68 -10.55
CA GLY A 11 -0.64 -20.46 -11.14
C GLY A 11 -1.60 -19.27 -11.05
N ALA A 12 -2.89 -19.49 -11.33
CA ALA A 12 -3.93 -18.48 -11.19
C ALA A 12 -4.06 -17.98 -9.74
N PHE A 13 -3.99 -18.86 -8.75
CA PHE A 13 -4.01 -18.51 -7.34
C PHE A 13 -2.81 -17.62 -6.96
N MET A 14 -1.60 -18.00 -7.38
CA MET A 14 -0.40 -17.18 -7.15
C MET A 14 -0.50 -15.80 -7.79
N PHE A 15 -1.07 -15.72 -9.00
CA PHE A 15 -1.22 -14.45 -9.74
C PHE A 15 -2.27 -13.52 -9.13
N VAL A 16 -3.33 -14.06 -8.51
CA VAL A 16 -4.40 -13.28 -7.88
C VAL A 16 -3.99 -12.72 -6.51
N THR A 17 -3.01 -13.33 -5.83
CA THR A 17 -2.57 -12.91 -4.49
C THR A 17 -2.21 -11.42 -4.39
N PRO A 18 -1.38 -10.81 -5.26
CA PRO A 18 -1.05 -9.38 -5.19
C PRO A 18 -2.27 -8.47 -5.39
N ILE A 19 -3.27 -8.92 -6.15
CA ILE A 19 -4.52 -8.17 -6.35
C ILE A 19 -5.30 -8.12 -5.04
N CYS A 20 -5.43 -9.26 -4.34
CA CYS A 20 -6.08 -9.32 -3.03
C CYS A 20 -5.35 -8.46 -2.00
N MET A 21 -4.02 -8.48 -1.97
CA MET A 21 -3.21 -7.64 -1.09
C MET A 21 -3.41 -6.16 -1.36
N ASN A 22 -3.48 -5.77 -2.63
CA ASN A 22 -3.76 -4.37 -3.00
C ASN A 22 -5.15 -3.92 -2.54
N ILE A 23 -6.16 -4.77 -2.66
CA ILE A 23 -7.52 -4.47 -2.17
C ILE A 23 -7.50 -4.32 -0.63
N GLU A 24 -6.88 -5.26 0.08
CA GLU A 24 -6.75 -5.22 1.53
C GLU A 24 -6.04 -3.96 2.01
N PHE A 25 -4.91 -3.59 1.38
CA PHE A 25 -4.18 -2.36 1.68
C PHE A 25 -5.04 -1.12 1.48
N ASN A 26 -5.75 -1.02 0.35
CA ASN A 26 -6.60 0.13 0.08
C ASN A 26 -7.77 0.25 1.06
N GLN A 27 -8.34 -0.85 1.52
CA GLN A 27 -9.42 -0.86 2.50
C GLN A 27 -8.95 -0.49 3.91
N ASN A 28 -7.79 -0.99 4.34
CA ASN A 28 -7.34 -0.90 5.73
C ASN A 28 -6.24 0.16 5.97
N CYS A 29 -5.64 0.71 4.91
CA CYS A 29 -4.62 1.75 4.99
C CYS A 29 -4.91 2.93 4.05
N GLY A 30 -4.89 2.72 2.73
CA GLY A 30 -5.02 3.78 1.75
C GLY A 30 -6.29 4.62 1.91
N GLY A 31 -7.43 3.96 2.14
CA GLY A 31 -8.70 4.65 2.42
C GLY A 31 -8.63 5.54 3.66
N TYR A 32 -8.01 5.08 4.73
CA TYR A 32 -7.85 5.88 5.96
C TYR A 32 -6.84 7.01 5.80
N LEU A 33 -5.73 6.81 5.09
CA LEU A 33 -4.79 7.89 4.77
C LEU A 33 -5.48 9.00 3.96
N LYS A 34 -6.28 8.61 2.96
CA LYS A 34 -7.07 9.56 2.18
C LYS A 34 -8.08 10.32 3.04
N GLN A 35 -8.82 9.64 3.91
CA GLN A 35 -9.76 10.27 4.83
C GLN A 35 -9.06 11.21 5.82
N ALA A 36 -7.86 10.87 6.29
CA ALA A 36 -7.06 11.74 7.15
C ALA A 36 -6.63 13.00 6.40
N ALA A 37 -6.18 12.87 5.14
CA ALA A 37 -5.80 14.01 4.29
C ALA A 37 -6.99 14.92 3.94
N ASP A 38 -8.19 14.36 3.77
CA ASP A 38 -9.42 15.10 3.42
C ASP A 38 -10.21 15.59 4.64
N ALA A 39 -9.75 15.29 5.86
CA ALA A 39 -10.43 15.69 7.10
C ALA A 39 -10.43 17.22 7.26
N ASN A 40 -11.52 17.74 7.81
CA ASN A 40 -11.70 19.18 8.10
C ASN A 40 -11.50 19.53 9.57
N THR A 41 -11.24 18.54 10.43
CA THR A 41 -10.87 18.74 11.85
C THR A 41 -9.66 17.88 12.22
N VAL A 42 -8.87 18.39 13.18
CA VAL A 42 -7.66 17.69 13.68
C VAL A 42 -8.03 16.36 14.33
N GLU A 43 -9.12 16.33 15.09
CA GLU A 43 -9.61 15.14 15.78
C GLU A 43 -9.96 14.03 14.78
N LEU A 44 -10.67 14.37 13.70
CA LEU A 44 -11.04 13.41 12.65
C LEU A 44 -9.81 12.93 11.88
N ALA A 45 -8.91 13.86 11.51
CA ALA A 45 -7.65 13.52 10.84
C ALA A 45 -6.83 12.53 11.65
N LEU A 46 -6.68 12.81 12.96
CA LEU A 46 -5.92 11.96 13.88
C LEU A 46 -6.56 10.58 14.05
N GLU A 47 -7.88 10.51 14.21
CA GLU A 47 -8.62 9.24 14.30
C GLU A 47 -8.36 8.36 13.07
N ARG A 48 -8.50 8.91 11.85
CA ARG A 48 -8.29 8.17 10.60
C ARG A 48 -6.84 7.78 10.40
N LEU A 49 -5.91 8.68 10.73
CA LEU A 49 -4.49 8.38 10.66
C LEU A 49 -4.07 7.25 11.63
N ASN A 50 -4.63 7.23 12.84
CA ASN A 50 -4.38 6.18 13.82
C ASN A 50 -4.81 4.80 13.32
N LEU A 51 -5.92 4.70 12.58
CA LEU A 51 -6.37 3.44 11.97
C LEU A 51 -5.39 2.96 10.88
N ALA A 52 -4.90 3.88 10.05
CA ALA A 52 -3.88 3.55 9.05
C ALA A 52 -2.57 3.11 9.71
N VAL A 53 -2.08 3.85 10.72
CA VAL A 53 -0.85 3.54 11.46
C VAL A 53 -0.94 2.16 12.10
N LYS A 54 -2.06 1.84 12.74
CA LYS A 54 -2.28 0.52 13.34
C LYS A 54 -2.10 -0.60 12.32
N TYR A 55 -2.72 -0.49 11.14
CA TYR A 55 -2.56 -1.48 10.07
C TYR A 55 -1.11 -1.57 9.58
N ILE A 56 -0.44 -0.43 9.37
CA ILE A 56 0.96 -0.35 8.94
C ILE A 56 1.86 -1.11 9.92
N GLU A 57 1.68 -0.88 11.23
CA GLU A 57 2.47 -1.51 12.29
C GLU A 57 2.15 -3.01 12.41
N GLU A 58 0.88 -3.43 12.34
CA GLU A 58 0.45 -4.83 12.36
C GLU A 58 1.01 -5.62 11.17
N LYS A 59 1.13 -5.00 10.00
CA LYS A 59 1.72 -5.61 8.80
C LYS A 59 3.24 -5.50 8.73
N GLY A 60 3.87 -4.77 9.64
CA GLY A 60 5.32 -4.56 9.65
C GLY A 60 5.83 -3.65 8.55
N TYR A 61 5.00 -2.75 7.99
CA TYR A 61 5.38 -1.79 6.94
C TYR A 61 6.10 -0.58 7.54
N THR A 62 7.14 -0.82 8.32
CA THR A 62 7.86 0.20 9.09
C THR A 62 9.30 0.43 8.66
N SER A 63 9.83 -0.44 7.77
CA SER A 63 11.21 -0.38 7.30
C SER A 63 11.39 -1.14 5.98
N GLY A 64 12.53 -0.94 5.32
CA GLY A 64 12.86 -1.62 4.07
C GLY A 64 12.45 -0.82 2.83
N TYR A 65 12.45 -1.49 1.69
CA TYR A 65 12.15 -0.93 0.36
C TYR A 65 11.18 -1.82 -0.38
N THR A 66 10.40 -1.25 -1.29
CA THR A 66 9.51 -2.00 -2.17
C THR A 66 10.19 -2.49 -3.45
N SER A 67 11.33 -1.92 -3.81
CA SER A 67 12.09 -2.31 -5.00
C SER A 67 12.75 -3.68 -4.87
N ILE A 68 12.75 -4.42 -5.98
CA ILE A 68 13.25 -5.79 -6.06
C ILE A 68 14.72 -5.83 -6.48
N ILE A 69 15.10 -4.99 -7.46
CA ILE A 69 16.43 -5.05 -8.10
C ILE A 69 17.37 -3.99 -7.52
N TYR A 70 16.94 -2.75 -7.47
CA TYR A 70 17.71 -1.65 -6.87
C TYR A 70 16.79 -0.75 -6.04
N LYS A 71 17.38 -0.15 -5.02
CA LYS A 71 16.65 0.67 -4.04
C LYS A 71 16.63 2.12 -4.52
N THR A 72 15.45 2.70 -4.55
CA THR A 72 15.21 4.12 -4.79
C THR A 72 14.60 4.75 -3.55
N GLU A 73 14.87 6.03 -3.28
CA GLU A 73 14.42 6.68 -2.03
C GLU A 73 12.91 6.87 -1.98
N ASP A 74 12.22 7.00 -3.10
CA ASP A 74 10.77 7.06 -3.21
C ASP A 74 10.07 5.72 -2.91
N GLU A 75 10.83 4.62 -2.89
CA GLU A 75 10.38 3.28 -2.50
C GLU A 75 10.77 2.90 -1.07
N ASN A 76 11.31 3.85 -0.29
CA ASN A 76 11.75 3.66 1.08
C ASN A 76 10.55 3.64 2.05
N ILE A 77 10.18 2.44 2.50
CA ILE A 77 9.07 2.23 3.44
C ILE A 77 9.35 2.90 4.79
N GLY A 78 10.62 2.84 5.25
CA GLY A 78 11.00 3.41 6.55
C GLY A 78 10.86 4.93 6.57
N TYR A 79 11.28 5.62 5.50
CA TYR A 79 11.12 7.05 5.36
C TYR A 79 9.63 7.47 5.30
N TRP A 80 8.85 6.77 4.49
CA TRP A 80 7.40 6.98 4.40
C TRP A 80 6.70 6.80 5.76
N TYR A 81 7.02 5.72 6.48
CA TYR A 81 6.46 5.47 7.81
C TYR A 81 6.83 6.57 8.82
N GLN A 82 8.07 7.06 8.79
CA GLN A 82 8.50 8.18 9.64
C GLN A 82 7.71 9.46 9.34
N ASN A 83 7.43 9.76 8.07
CA ASN A 83 6.59 10.90 7.70
C ASN A 83 5.15 10.75 8.22
N ILE A 84 4.57 9.56 8.14
CA ILE A 84 3.24 9.28 8.72
C ILE A 84 3.25 9.48 10.23
N LYS A 85 4.29 8.99 10.94
CA LYS A 85 4.43 9.18 12.39
C LYS A 85 4.63 10.65 12.77
N ALA A 86 5.32 11.42 11.94
CA ALA A 86 5.46 12.87 12.14
C ALA A 86 4.09 13.58 12.00
N CYS A 87 3.30 13.24 10.97
CA CYS A 87 1.94 13.75 10.82
C CYS A 87 1.05 13.38 12.01
N GLN A 88 1.13 12.13 12.49
CA GLN A 88 0.39 11.67 13.67
C GLN A 88 0.73 12.52 14.91
N LYS A 89 2.02 12.77 15.14
CA LYS A 89 2.49 13.60 16.25
C LYS A 89 2.00 15.03 16.12
N GLU A 90 2.13 15.66 14.96
CA GLU A 90 1.69 17.04 14.73
C GLU A 90 0.18 17.22 14.95
N LEU A 91 -0.63 16.26 14.49
CA LEU A 91 -2.07 16.27 14.74
C LEU A 91 -2.38 16.14 16.23
N ASN A 92 -1.67 15.26 16.95
CA ASN A 92 -1.87 15.10 18.40
C ASN A 92 -1.49 16.37 19.17
N ASP A 93 -0.36 17.00 18.83
CA ASP A 93 0.11 18.22 19.46
C ASP A 93 -0.80 19.42 19.16
N ALA A 94 -1.58 19.36 18.06
CA ALA A 94 -2.49 20.42 17.65
C ALA A 94 -3.89 20.35 18.29
N LEU A 95 -4.22 19.32 19.06
CA LEU A 95 -5.57 19.15 19.64
C LEU A 95 -6.04 20.34 20.47
N ASP A 96 -5.12 20.95 21.24
CA ASP A 96 -5.41 22.08 22.13
C ASP A 96 -5.00 23.45 21.53
N CYS A 97 -4.61 23.48 20.24
CA CYS A 97 -4.18 24.68 19.55
C CYS A 97 -5.36 25.58 19.10
N THR A 98 -5.02 26.80 18.68
CA THR A 98 -6.00 27.74 18.09
C THR A 98 -6.54 27.21 16.75
N GLN A 99 -7.69 27.72 16.31
CA GLN A 99 -8.32 27.32 15.06
C GLN A 99 -7.41 27.57 13.83
N LEU A 100 -6.62 28.63 13.85
CA LEU A 100 -5.67 28.94 12.77
C LEU A 100 -4.54 27.90 12.71
N GLU A 101 -3.97 27.54 13.86
CA GLU A 101 -2.92 26.53 13.96
C GLU A 101 -3.46 25.15 13.54
N LYS A 102 -4.65 24.78 13.98
CA LYS A 102 -5.34 23.56 13.53
C LYS A 102 -5.49 23.52 12.01
N SER A 103 -5.92 24.61 11.38
CA SER A 103 -6.04 24.69 9.92
C SER A 103 -4.70 24.54 9.20
N ASN A 104 -3.64 25.15 9.73
CA ASN A 104 -2.28 25.03 9.15
C ASN A 104 -1.75 23.60 9.25
N VAL A 105 -1.97 22.93 10.39
CA VAL A 105 -1.56 21.51 10.57
C VAL A 105 -2.33 20.60 9.61
N LEU A 106 -3.64 20.78 9.46
CA LEU A 106 -4.44 20.00 8.50
C LEU A 106 -3.95 20.18 7.06
N MET A 107 -3.60 21.40 6.66
CA MET A 107 -3.04 21.65 5.32
C MET A 107 -1.70 20.96 5.15
N LYS A 108 -0.79 21.07 6.12
CA LYS A 108 0.52 20.40 6.10
C LYS A 108 0.40 18.87 6.04
N VAL A 109 -0.52 18.29 6.83
CA VAL A 109 -0.79 16.84 6.82
C VAL A 109 -1.32 16.39 5.45
N ARG A 110 -2.25 17.16 4.87
CA ARG A 110 -2.73 16.90 3.50
C ARG A 110 -1.58 16.88 2.49
N GLU A 111 -0.73 17.91 2.49
CA GLU A 111 0.44 18.01 1.59
C GLU A 111 1.45 16.86 1.81
N SER A 112 1.57 16.37 3.04
CA SER A 112 2.47 15.25 3.37
C SER A 112 1.92 13.88 2.96
N LEU A 113 0.59 13.71 3.02
CA LEU A 113 -0.08 12.45 2.70
C LEU A 113 -0.50 12.33 1.22
N THR A 114 -0.51 13.44 0.48
CA THR A 114 -0.99 13.46 -0.90
C THR A 114 -0.08 14.27 -1.80
N ASP A 115 -0.07 13.90 -3.09
CA ASP A 115 0.63 14.61 -4.17
C ASP A 115 -0.32 14.88 -5.32
N ASN A 116 0.07 15.78 -6.21
CA ASN A 116 -0.67 16.11 -7.43
C ASN A 116 -0.29 15.14 -8.55
N GLY A 117 -1.13 14.14 -8.80
CA GLY A 117 -1.00 13.26 -9.93
C GLY A 117 -1.68 13.80 -11.19
N GLU A 118 -1.40 13.22 -12.36
CA GLU A 118 -1.99 13.62 -13.66
C GLU A 118 -3.53 13.56 -13.69
N LYS A 119 -4.15 12.70 -12.87
CA LYS A 119 -5.60 12.50 -12.79
C LYS A 119 -6.23 13.03 -11.50
N GLY A 120 -5.51 13.86 -10.75
CA GLY A 120 -5.95 14.43 -9.47
C GLY A 120 -5.03 14.07 -8.31
N THR A 121 -5.47 14.33 -7.08
CA THR A 121 -4.71 14.07 -5.86
C THR A 121 -4.52 12.56 -5.62
N VAL A 122 -3.29 12.12 -5.47
CA VAL A 122 -2.89 10.74 -5.18
C VAL A 122 -2.22 10.65 -3.82
N LEU A 123 -2.27 9.49 -3.17
CA LEU A 123 -1.58 9.27 -1.91
C LEU A 123 -0.08 9.10 -2.13
N THR A 124 0.73 9.70 -1.26
CA THR A 124 2.19 9.53 -1.18
C THR A 124 2.52 8.19 -0.49
N VAL A 125 2.34 7.08 -1.21
CA VAL A 125 2.64 5.73 -0.73
C VAL A 125 3.77 5.15 -1.58
N PRO A 126 4.78 4.48 -1.00
CA PRO A 126 5.83 3.83 -1.78
C PRO A 126 5.27 2.93 -2.87
N SER A 127 5.79 3.08 -4.09
CA SER A 127 5.33 2.30 -5.24
C SER A 127 5.45 0.81 -4.96
N GLY A 128 4.41 0.07 -5.23
CA GLY A 128 4.37 -1.38 -5.02
C GLY A 128 4.09 -1.85 -3.58
N LEU A 129 4.06 -0.97 -2.57
CA LEU A 129 3.84 -1.37 -1.17
C LEU A 129 2.54 -2.18 -0.99
N ALA A 130 1.47 -1.78 -1.65
CA ALA A 130 0.19 -2.47 -1.59
C ALA A 130 0.20 -3.88 -2.18
N LYS A 131 1.09 -4.16 -3.15
CA LYS A 131 1.16 -5.44 -3.87
C LYS A 131 2.32 -6.30 -3.40
N TYR A 132 3.44 -5.68 -3.11
CA TYR A 132 4.74 -6.33 -2.88
C TYR A 132 5.45 -5.81 -1.63
N PRO A 133 4.82 -5.86 -0.46
CA PRO A 133 5.51 -5.47 0.76
C PRO A 133 6.69 -6.41 1.06
N HIS A 134 7.92 -5.90 1.18
CA HIS A 134 9.15 -6.69 1.44
C HIS A 134 9.56 -7.76 0.39
N ASN A 135 9.38 -7.66 -0.73
CA ASN A 135 8.97 -8.11 -1.99
C ASN A 135 9.68 -8.97 -2.95
N VAL A 136 10.83 -9.47 -2.70
CA VAL A 136 11.48 -10.43 -3.61
C VAL A 136 10.66 -11.72 -3.74
N LEU A 137 10.14 -12.21 -2.63
CA LEU A 137 9.38 -13.46 -2.61
C LEU A 137 8.07 -13.36 -3.40
N LEU A 138 7.30 -12.27 -3.18
CA LEU A 138 6.01 -12.10 -3.87
C LEU A 138 6.17 -11.87 -5.37
N ALA A 139 7.21 -11.13 -5.79
CA ALA A 139 7.51 -10.97 -7.21
C ALA A 139 7.92 -12.30 -7.87
N ILE A 140 8.72 -13.12 -7.19
CA ILE A 140 9.05 -14.46 -7.67
C ILE A 140 7.79 -15.32 -7.78
N LEU A 141 6.92 -15.29 -6.78
CA LEU A 141 5.65 -16.05 -6.81
C LEU A 141 4.76 -15.61 -7.96
N GLU A 142 4.68 -14.31 -8.27
CA GLU A 142 3.89 -13.81 -9.41
C GLU A 142 4.47 -14.30 -10.75
N ILE A 143 5.80 -14.21 -10.93
CA ILE A 143 6.46 -14.71 -12.16
C ILE A 143 6.24 -16.21 -12.32
N VAL A 144 6.45 -16.98 -11.25
CA VAL A 144 6.23 -18.45 -11.26
C VAL A 144 4.76 -18.76 -11.54
N GLY A 145 3.84 -18.02 -10.93
CA GLY A 145 2.41 -18.14 -11.17
C GLY A 145 2.03 -17.92 -12.63
N ALA A 146 2.55 -16.86 -13.25
CA ALA A 146 2.34 -16.56 -14.67
C ALA A 146 2.86 -17.70 -15.57
N LEU A 147 4.06 -18.22 -15.30
CA LEU A 147 4.62 -19.37 -16.04
C LEU A 147 3.76 -20.62 -15.90
N LEU A 148 3.29 -20.92 -14.69
CA LEU A 148 2.42 -22.07 -14.45
C LEU A 148 1.07 -21.96 -15.18
N VAL A 149 0.49 -20.76 -15.27
CA VAL A 149 -0.73 -20.51 -16.06
C VAL A 149 -0.48 -20.81 -17.54
N ILE A 150 0.61 -20.31 -18.11
CA ILE A 150 0.95 -20.50 -19.53
C ILE A 150 1.19 -21.98 -19.81
N ILE A 151 2.04 -22.66 -19.02
CA ILE A 151 2.36 -24.09 -19.21
C ILE A 151 1.11 -24.94 -19.02
N GLY A 152 0.32 -24.69 -17.97
CA GLY A 152 -0.92 -25.42 -17.70
C GLY A 152 -1.92 -25.31 -18.87
N PHE A 153 -2.04 -24.10 -19.45
CA PHE A 153 -2.89 -23.89 -20.62
C PHE A 153 -2.40 -24.66 -21.87
N CYS A 154 -1.08 -24.66 -22.12
CA CYS A 154 -0.49 -25.41 -23.23
C CYS A 154 -0.73 -26.91 -23.08
N VAL A 155 -0.50 -27.48 -21.87
CA VAL A 155 -0.75 -28.91 -21.60
C VAL A 155 -2.21 -29.27 -21.76
N ILE A 156 -3.15 -28.43 -21.33
CA ILE A 156 -4.59 -28.67 -21.54
C ILE A 156 -4.92 -28.70 -23.04
N LYS A 157 -4.34 -27.80 -23.82
CA LYS A 157 -4.59 -27.69 -25.25
C LYS A 157 -4.04 -28.88 -26.05
N GLU A 158 -2.91 -29.46 -25.62
CA GLU A 158 -2.30 -30.64 -26.27
C GLU A 158 -3.06 -31.94 -25.96
N GLU A 159 -3.78 -31.98 -24.84
CA GLU A 159 -4.57 -33.15 -24.41
C GLU A 159 -6.05 -33.09 -24.85
N LEU A 160 -6.47 -32.01 -25.55
CA LEU A 160 -7.81 -31.84 -26.18
C LEU A 160 -7.77 -32.24 -27.65
#